data_694a16e421f1be556400e2aad0d4eb41
#
_entry.id   694a16e421f1be556400e2aad0d4eb41
#
_cell.length_a   1.000
_cell.length_b   1.000
_cell.length_c   1.000
_cell.angle_alpha   90.00
_cell.angle_beta   90.00
_cell.angle_gamma   90.00
#
_symmetry.space_group_name_H-M   'P 1'
#
loop_
_entity.id
_entity.type
_entity.pdbx_description
1 polymer ?
#
loop_
_entity_poly.entity_id
_entity_poly.type
_entity_poly.pdbx_seq_one_letter_code
_entity_poly.pdbx_strand_id
1 'polypeptide(L)'
;MYEQRRQFLNNLVRNNELVGLEIGGLDRPLVVRSELPEGSEILYADHLSTEDLKRKYKADQTVDIDALVEVDIVCDSGDLGDSLGGRLVDYIVASHVVEHIPNPIRWLQTLFDALRPGGFVFLVVPDKRFTFDFQRPTTTFGEILEAFLSNKKMPSTRDVFDHYSSGAMIDGGRVWNGVLGSEELVPLASNKDALKYAYEVHNDSTYHDVHISIFTPLSFFSIVERIIETQLVMLEVIEFEDTSINDIEFFVGLKKPEIDNDLTM
;
A
#
# COMPACT_ATOMS: atom_id res chain seq x y z
N MET A 1 1.68 -2.66 -18.33
CA MET A 1 1.22 -3.24 -17.09
C MET A 1 0.34 -2.32 -16.24
N TYR A 2 0.76 -1.13 -15.88
CA TYR A 2 -0.11 -0.07 -15.33
C TYR A 2 -1.44 0.07 -16.11
N GLU A 3 -1.39 0.09 -17.43
CA GLU A 3 -2.55 0.14 -18.31
C GLU A 3 -3.47 -1.08 -18.20
N GLN A 4 -2.95 -2.29 -17.98
CA GLN A 4 -3.75 -3.52 -17.84
C GLN A 4 -4.50 -3.52 -16.51
N ARG A 5 -3.87 -3.10 -15.41
CA ARG A 5 -4.49 -2.95 -14.09
C ARG A 5 -5.56 -1.87 -14.09
N ARG A 6 -5.24 -0.75 -14.73
CA ARG A 6 -6.20 0.32 -14.94
C ARG A 6 -7.40 -0.15 -15.78
N GLN A 7 -7.16 -0.96 -16.81
CA GLN A 7 -8.24 -1.57 -17.59
C GLN A 7 -9.08 -2.55 -16.78
N PHE A 8 -8.47 -3.35 -15.92
CA PHE A 8 -9.17 -4.27 -15.04
C PHE A 8 -10.08 -3.50 -14.06
N LEU A 9 -9.54 -2.51 -13.33
CA LEU A 9 -10.31 -1.64 -12.44
C LEU A 9 -11.43 -0.90 -13.19
N ASN A 10 -11.11 -0.34 -14.34
CA ASN A 10 -12.10 0.34 -15.19
C ASN A 10 -13.22 -0.61 -15.63
N ASN A 11 -12.93 -1.88 -15.93
CA ASN A 11 -13.96 -2.85 -16.29
C ASN A 11 -14.89 -3.19 -15.12
N LEU A 12 -14.39 -3.24 -13.92
CA LEU A 12 -15.19 -3.42 -12.70
C LEU A 12 -16.10 -2.23 -12.42
N VAL A 13 -15.60 -1.02 -12.66
CA VAL A 13 -16.31 0.24 -12.38
C VAL A 13 -17.26 0.64 -13.52
N ARG A 14 -16.99 0.23 -14.76
CA ARG A 14 -17.65 0.70 -16.00
C ARG A 14 -19.16 0.53 -16.10
N ASN A 15 -19.74 -0.40 -15.34
CA ASN A 15 -21.16 -0.77 -15.53
C ASN A 15 -22.04 -0.39 -14.32
N ASN A 16 -21.51 0.28 -13.32
CA ASN A 16 -22.21 0.61 -12.09
C ASN A 16 -21.90 2.05 -11.67
N GLU A 17 -22.88 2.73 -11.08
CA GLU A 17 -22.68 4.02 -10.41
C GLU A 17 -21.99 3.78 -9.07
N LEU A 18 -20.65 3.68 -9.08
CA LEU A 18 -19.83 3.35 -7.90
C LEU A 18 -19.13 4.58 -7.33
N VAL A 19 -19.00 4.57 -6.03
CA VAL A 19 -18.16 5.50 -5.28
C VAL A 19 -16.88 4.80 -4.88
N GLY A 20 -15.75 5.28 -5.38
CA GLY A 20 -14.42 4.77 -5.07
C GLY A 20 -13.62 5.69 -4.17
N LEU A 21 -12.58 5.12 -3.58
CA LEU A 21 -11.52 5.83 -2.87
C LEU A 21 -10.18 5.32 -3.36
N GLU A 22 -9.27 6.20 -3.76
CA GLU A 22 -7.89 5.84 -4.03
C GLU A 22 -6.96 6.51 -3.01
N ILE A 23 -6.12 5.71 -2.37
CA ILE A 23 -5.17 6.15 -1.36
C ILE A 23 -3.79 6.25 -1.99
N GLY A 24 -3.13 7.41 -1.86
CA GLY A 24 -1.79 7.62 -2.38
C GLY A 24 -1.71 7.70 -3.92
N GLY A 25 -2.74 8.22 -4.60
CA GLY A 25 -2.80 8.29 -6.08
C GLY A 25 -1.69 9.13 -6.72
N LEU A 26 -1.14 10.10 -6.00
CA LEU A 26 -0.06 11.00 -6.44
C LEU A 26 -0.29 11.55 -7.86
N ASP A 27 0.73 11.44 -8.73
CA ASP A 27 0.73 11.90 -10.14
C ASP A 27 0.27 10.82 -11.14
N ARG A 28 0.02 9.58 -10.65
CA ARG A 28 -0.34 8.42 -11.48
C ARG A 28 -1.45 7.59 -10.86
N PRO A 29 -2.64 8.16 -10.66
CA PRO A 29 -3.74 7.41 -10.07
C PRO A 29 -4.15 6.23 -10.95
N LEU A 30 -4.51 5.12 -10.36
CA LEU A 30 -5.03 3.95 -11.07
C LEU A 30 -6.46 4.20 -11.58
N VAL A 31 -7.23 5.01 -10.87
CA VAL A 31 -8.59 5.41 -11.26
C VAL A 31 -8.60 6.90 -11.57
N VAL A 32 -8.81 7.24 -12.83
CA VAL A 32 -8.80 8.64 -13.27
C VAL A 32 -10.21 9.20 -13.29
N ARG A 33 -10.44 10.29 -12.54
CA ARG A 33 -11.77 10.94 -12.37
C ARG A 33 -12.47 11.24 -13.69
N SER A 34 -11.73 11.74 -14.70
CA SER A 34 -12.29 12.08 -15.99
C SER A 34 -12.67 10.89 -16.89
N GLU A 35 -12.30 9.68 -16.49
CA GLU A 35 -12.57 8.44 -17.24
C GLU A 35 -13.69 7.61 -16.63
N LEU A 36 -14.24 8.05 -15.50
CA LEU A 36 -15.34 7.38 -14.83
C LEU A 36 -16.64 7.51 -15.61
N PRO A 37 -17.52 6.49 -15.58
CA PRO A 37 -18.87 6.57 -16.09
C PRO A 37 -19.66 7.69 -15.39
N GLU A 38 -20.67 8.20 -16.09
CA GLU A 38 -21.63 9.15 -15.49
C GLU A 38 -22.28 8.52 -14.24
N GLY A 39 -22.36 9.29 -13.16
CA GLY A 39 -22.89 8.84 -11.87
C GLY A 39 -21.86 8.17 -10.94
N SER A 40 -20.66 7.81 -11.44
CA SER A 40 -19.58 7.30 -10.61
C SER A 40 -18.72 8.44 -10.03
N GLU A 41 -18.09 8.16 -8.90
CA GLU A 41 -17.22 9.11 -8.19
C GLU A 41 -15.94 8.43 -7.73
N ILE A 42 -14.82 9.15 -7.74
CA ILE A 42 -13.58 8.77 -7.07
C ILE A 42 -13.15 9.90 -6.14
N LEU A 43 -12.83 9.54 -4.91
CA LEU A 43 -12.19 10.40 -3.92
C LEU A 43 -10.72 10.02 -3.84
N TYR A 44 -9.82 11.01 -3.73
CA TYR A 44 -8.41 10.77 -3.49
C TYR A 44 -8.07 11.10 -2.04
N ALA A 45 -7.48 10.13 -1.35
CA ALA A 45 -7.03 10.27 0.04
C ALA A 45 -5.51 10.20 0.13
N ASP A 46 -4.93 11.00 1.00
CA ASP A 46 -3.50 10.96 1.33
C ASP A 46 -3.27 11.41 2.77
N HIS A 47 -2.10 11.10 3.35
CA HIS A 47 -1.69 11.60 4.66
C HIS A 47 -1.31 13.09 4.65
N LEU A 48 -1.11 13.67 3.47
CA LEU A 48 -0.78 15.07 3.25
C LEU A 48 -1.80 15.74 2.32
N SER A 49 -1.95 17.05 2.48
CA SER A 49 -2.68 17.86 1.52
C SER A 49 -1.95 17.94 0.17
N THR A 50 -2.66 18.26 -0.90
CA THR A 50 -2.06 18.48 -2.23
C THR A 50 -0.89 19.46 -2.18
N GLU A 51 -1.02 20.55 -1.42
CA GLU A 51 0.04 21.56 -1.27
C GLU A 51 1.26 21.02 -0.50
N ASP A 52 1.04 20.17 0.48
CA ASP A 52 2.12 19.51 1.23
C ASP A 52 2.83 18.47 0.37
N LEU A 53 2.09 17.69 -0.43
CA LEU A 53 2.64 16.75 -1.40
C LEU A 53 3.51 17.48 -2.44
N LYS A 54 3.05 18.60 -3.00
CA LYS A 54 3.84 19.43 -3.91
C LYS A 54 5.13 19.92 -3.25
N ARG A 55 5.10 20.25 -1.97
CA ARG A 55 6.31 20.64 -1.22
C ARG A 55 7.24 19.48 -0.98
N LYS A 56 6.70 18.31 -0.58
CA LYS A 56 7.45 17.07 -0.31
C LYS A 56 8.20 16.63 -1.56
N TYR A 57 7.53 16.58 -2.71
CA TYR A 57 8.07 16.04 -3.96
C TYR A 57 8.73 17.08 -4.88
N LYS A 58 8.84 18.33 -4.46
CA LYS A 58 9.42 19.42 -5.28
C LYS A 58 10.80 19.12 -5.87
N ALA A 59 11.64 18.37 -5.17
CA ALA A 59 12.98 18.01 -5.58
C ALA A 59 13.07 16.61 -6.22
N ASP A 60 12.00 15.84 -6.20
CA ASP A 60 11.93 14.50 -6.74
C ASP A 60 11.57 14.54 -8.23
N GLN A 61 12.51 14.15 -9.08
CA GLN A 61 12.32 14.14 -10.53
C GLN A 61 11.47 12.97 -11.04
N THR A 62 11.11 12.02 -10.18
CA THR A 62 10.29 10.86 -10.52
C THR A 62 8.79 11.15 -10.40
N VAL A 63 8.41 12.23 -9.70
CA VAL A 63 7.03 12.67 -9.50
C VAL A 63 6.76 13.94 -10.31
N ASP A 64 5.73 13.90 -11.14
CA ASP A 64 5.23 15.09 -11.85
C ASP A 64 4.31 15.90 -10.93
N ILE A 65 4.85 16.95 -10.30
CA ILE A 65 4.10 17.76 -9.33
C ILE A 65 2.90 18.50 -9.93
N ASP A 66 2.89 18.73 -11.26
CA ASP A 66 1.78 19.38 -11.95
C ASP A 66 0.66 18.40 -12.29
N ALA A 67 0.96 17.10 -12.30
CA ALA A 67 0.02 16.01 -12.51
C ALA A 67 -0.56 15.42 -11.21
N LEU A 68 -0.11 15.90 -10.03
CA LEU A 68 -0.64 15.43 -8.75
C LEU A 68 -2.17 15.60 -8.68
N VAL A 69 -2.86 14.52 -8.29
CA VAL A 69 -4.31 14.59 -8.07
C VAL A 69 -4.63 15.55 -6.92
N GLU A 70 -5.78 16.19 -6.99
CA GLU A 70 -6.31 16.97 -5.87
C GLU A 70 -6.76 16.02 -4.76
N VAL A 71 -6.15 16.11 -3.59
CA VAL A 71 -6.50 15.31 -2.41
C VAL A 71 -7.80 15.82 -1.83
N ASP A 72 -8.84 14.99 -1.87
CA ASP A 72 -10.16 15.31 -1.32
C ASP A 72 -10.20 15.08 0.20
N ILE A 73 -9.42 14.10 0.67
CA ILE A 73 -9.42 13.63 2.06
C ILE A 73 -7.99 13.53 2.58
N VAL A 74 -7.65 14.35 3.55
CA VAL A 74 -6.39 14.21 4.30
C VAL A 74 -6.66 13.36 5.53
N CYS A 75 -6.03 12.18 5.63
CA CYS A 75 -6.21 11.28 6.76
C CYS A 75 -4.98 10.44 7.05
N ASP A 76 -4.75 10.18 8.31
CA ASP A 76 -3.83 9.14 8.75
C ASP A 76 -4.40 7.73 8.54
N SER A 77 -3.54 6.72 8.51
CA SER A 77 -3.90 5.32 8.28
C SER A 77 -4.93 4.73 9.27
N GLY A 78 -5.25 5.44 10.35
CA GLY A 78 -6.20 4.99 11.38
C GLY A 78 -7.55 5.70 11.41
N ASP A 79 -7.73 6.79 10.64
CA ASP A 79 -8.88 7.71 10.79
C ASP A 79 -9.76 7.80 9.53
N LEU A 80 -9.67 6.84 8.62
CA LEU A 80 -10.36 6.90 7.32
C LEU A 80 -11.89 7.05 7.47
N GLY A 81 -12.51 6.30 8.38
CA GLY A 81 -13.96 6.35 8.61
C GLY A 81 -14.43 7.72 9.06
N ASP A 82 -13.72 8.34 9.99
CA ASP A 82 -14.02 9.68 10.50
C ASP A 82 -13.79 10.73 9.41
N SER A 83 -12.71 10.59 8.63
CA SER A 83 -12.37 11.49 7.52
C SER A 83 -13.39 11.41 6.38
N LEU A 84 -14.02 10.26 6.17
CA LEU A 84 -15.14 10.08 5.23
C LEU A 84 -16.48 10.61 5.78
N GLY A 85 -16.52 11.08 7.05
CA GLY A 85 -17.75 11.54 7.69
C GLY A 85 -18.82 10.44 7.82
N GLY A 86 -18.42 9.20 7.92
CA GLY A 86 -19.31 8.03 7.96
C GLY A 86 -19.88 7.61 6.60
N ARG A 87 -19.42 8.22 5.50
CA ARG A 87 -19.76 7.80 4.14
C ARG A 87 -19.09 6.47 3.82
N LEU A 88 -19.84 5.51 3.27
CA LEU A 88 -19.31 4.25 2.78
C LEU A 88 -19.03 4.34 1.28
N VAL A 89 -17.97 3.65 0.87
CA VAL A 89 -17.56 3.53 -0.53
C VAL A 89 -17.76 2.09 -1.04
N ASP A 90 -17.80 1.93 -2.38
CA ASP A 90 -18.00 0.64 -3.01
C ASP A 90 -16.67 -0.08 -3.24
N TYR A 91 -15.59 0.68 -3.47
CA TYR A 91 -14.25 0.12 -3.63
C TYR A 91 -13.17 1.08 -3.12
N ILE A 92 -12.05 0.48 -2.74
CA ILE A 92 -10.83 1.21 -2.33
C ILE A 92 -9.65 0.68 -3.14
N VAL A 93 -8.79 1.58 -3.61
CA VAL A 93 -7.55 1.26 -4.31
C VAL A 93 -6.38 1.82 -3.52
N ALA A 94 -5.32 1.03 -3.35
CA ALA A 94 -4.08 1.49 -2.75
C ALA A 94 -2.89 0.85 -3.46
N SER A 95 -2.07 1.68 -4.09
CA SER A 95 -0.88 1.25 -4.83
C SER A 95 0.36 1.74 -4.12
N HIS A 96 1.27 0.81 -3.76
CA HIS A 96 2.49 1.13 -3.02
C HIS A 96 2.22 1.91 -1.72
N VAL A 97 1.27 1.41 -0.91
CA VAL A 97 0.87 2.00 0.37
C VAL A 97 1.05 1.01 1.52
N VAL A 98 0.63 -0.24 1.36
CA VAL A 98 0.58 -1.22 2.46
C VAL A 98 1.95 -1.49 3.09
N GLU A 99 3.02 -1.39 2.30
CA GLU A 99 4.40 -1.57 2.77
C GLU A 99 4.88 -0.45 3.71
N HIS A 100 4.29 0.74 3.62
CA HIS A 100 4.58 1.89 4.49
C HIS A 100 3.73 1.89 5.78
N ILE A 101 2.70 1.05 5.84
CA ILE A 101 1.74 1.09 6.95
C ILE A 101 2.32 0.46 8.22
N PRO A 102 2.40 1.21 9.34
CA PRO A 102 2.96 0.69 10.59
C PRO A 102 2.14 -0.47 11.20
N ASN A 103 0.84 -0.49 10.97
CA ASN A 103 -0.10 -1.48 11.51
C ASN A 103 -1.06 -1.96 10.42
N PRO A 104 -0.63 -2.91 9.57
CA PRO A 104 -1.41 -3.36 8.42
C PRO A 104 -2.77 -3.97 8.79
N ILE A 105 -2.88 -4.72 9.90
CA ILE A 105 -4.17 -5.29 10.33
C ILE A 105 -5.15 -4.18 10.69
N ARG A 106 -4.73 -3.20 11.51
CA ARG A 106 -5.59 -2.07 11.87
C ARG A 106 -6.01 -1.26 10.63
N TRP A 107 -5.07 -1.03 9.73
CA TRP A 107 -5.35 -0.33 8.48
C TRP A 107 -6.38 -1.09 7.63
N LEU A 108 -6.21 -2.39 7.43
CA LEU A 108 -7.20 -3.21 6.73
C LEU A 108 -8.58 -3.12 7.43
N GLN A 109 -8.64 -3.18 8.75
CA GLN A 109 -9.91 -2.98 9.48
C GLN A 109 -10.56 -1.65 9.10
N THR A 110 -9.81 -0.54 9.09
CA THR A 110 -10.37 0.78 8.72
C THR A 110 -10.84 0.84 7.27
N LEU A 111 -10.13 0.18 6.33
CA LEU A 111 -10.56 0.09 4.93
C LEU A 111 -11.88 -0.69 4.82
N PHE A 112 -11.96 -1.85 5.50
CA PHE A 112 -13.14 -2.70 5.46
C PHE A 112 -14.34 -2.08 6.18
N ASP A 113 -14.11 -1.28 7.22
CA ASP A 113 -15.17 -0.51 7.89
C ASP A 113 -15.74 0.57 6.97
N ALA A 114 -14.91 1.21 6.15
CA ALA A 114 -15.31 2.22 5.17
C ALA A 114 -16.05 1.64 3.94
N LEU A 115 -15.96 0.33 3.69
CA LEU A 115 -16.64 -0.32 2.57
C LEU A 115 -18.11 -0.64 2.86
N ARG A 116 -18.96 -0.52 1.84
CA ARG A 116 -20.27 -1.16 1.82
C ARG A 116 -20.14 -2.68 1.89
N PRO A 117 -21.15 -3.41 2.39
CA PRO A 117 -21.20 -4.87 2.23
C PRO A 117 -21.04 -5.25 0.75
N GLY A 118 -20.21 -6.26 0.47
CA GLY A 118 -19.86 -6.66 -0.91
C GLY A 118 -18.85 -5.77 -1.61
N GLY A 119 -18.44 -4.65 -1.01
CA GLY A 119 -17.37 -3.78 -1.53
C GLY A 119 -15.99 -4.44 -1.48
N PHE A 120 -15.01 -3.86 -2.17
CA PHE A 120 -13.70 -4.50 -2.33
C PHE A 120 -12.52 -3.52 -2.19
N VAL A 121 -11.37 -4.05 -1.84
CA VAL A 121 -10.08 -3.35 -1.80
C VAL A 121 -9.16 -3.94 -2.87
N PHE A 122 -8.53 -3.09 -3.68
CA PHE A 122 -7.43 -3.46 -4.56
C PHE A 122 -6.12 -2.93 -4.03
N LEU A 123 -5.17 -3.84 -3.82
CA LEU A 123 -3.82 -3.53 -3.39
C LEU A 123 -2.84 -3.84 -4.52
N VAL A 124 -2.02 -2.86 -4.88
CA VAL A 124 -0.81 -3.08 -5.69
C VAL A 124 0.37 -3.05 -4.73
N VAL A 125 1.10 -4.16 -4.67
CA VAL A 125 2.11 -4.41 -3.64
C VAL A 125 3.47 -4.64 -4.28
N PRO A 126 4.55 -3.94 -3.85
CA PRO A 126 5.87 -4.16 -4.38
C PRO A 126 6.38 -5.57 -4.04
N ASP A 127 6.93 -6.23 -5.04
CA ASP A 127 7.61 -7.50 -4.87
C ASP A 127 9.08 -7.25 -4.56
N LYS A 128 9.48 -7.58 -3.34
CA LYS A 128 10.86 -7.38 -2.90
C LYS A 128 11.91 -8.00 -3.82
N ARG A 129 11.55 -9.05 -4.57
CA ARG A 129 12.48 -9.72 -5.48
C ARG A 129 13.01 -8.80 -6.58
N PHE A 130 12.26 -7.74 -6.90
CA PHE A 130 12.51 -6.84 -8.04
C PHE A 130 12.61 -5.36 -7.65
N THR A 131 12.63 -5.07 -6.35
CA THR A 131 12.71 -3.71 -5.78
C THR A 131 13.99 -3.53 -4.95
N PHE A 132 14.20 -2.33 -4.44
CA PHE A 132 15.33 -2.04 -3.54
C PHE A 132 15.31 -2.87 -2.24
N ASP A 133 14.19 -3.54 -1.91
CA ASP A 133 14.07 -4.47 -0.79
C ASP A 133 14.66 -5.86 -1.06
N PHE A 134 15.29 -6.06 -2.20
CA PHE A 134 15.80 -7.35 -2.68
C PHE A 134 16.53 -8.16 -1.60
N GLN A 135 17.40 -7.53 -0.81
CA GLN A 135 18.17 -8.18 0.25
C GLN A 135 17.44 -8.33 1.59
N ARG A 136 16.35 -7.57 1.80
CA ARG A 136 15.62 -7.58 3.09
C ARG A 136 14.84 -8.88 3.26
N PRO A 137 14.70 -9.43 4.48
CA PRO A 137 13.82 -10.57 4.73
C PRO A 137 12.36 -10.19 4.51
N THR A 138 11.51 -11.15 4.14
CA THR A 138 10.06 -10.95 4.10
C THR A 138 9.50 -10.79 5.51
N THR A 139 8.51 -9.92 5.65
CA THR A 139 7.78 -9.74 6.91
C THR A 139 6.98 -10.98 7.25
N THR A 140 7.04 -11.39 8.51
CA THR A 140 6.30 -12.51 9.05
C THR A 140 4.95 -12.07 9.62
N PHE A 141 3.99 -13.02 9.73
CA PHE A 141 2.72 -12.73 10.40
C PHE A 141 2.93 -12.35 11.88
N GLY A 142 3.95 -12.91 12.55
CA GLY A 142 4.27 -12.55 13.94
C GLY A 142 4.61 -11.07 14.11
N GLU A 143 5.37 -10.48 13.16
CA GLU A 143 5.70 -9.05 13.15
C GLU A 143 4.46 -8.17 12.89
N ILE A 144 3.59 -8.59 11.96
CA ILE A 144 2.31 -7.93 11.70
C ILE A 144 1.38 -7.99 12.93
N LEU A 145 1.31 -9.14 13.60
CA LEU A 145 0.51 -9.32 14.81
C LEU A 145 1.07 -8.49 15.99
N GLU A 146 2.39 -8.45 16.16
CA GLU A 146 3.04 -7.60 17.17
C GLU A 146 2.71 -6.11 16.94
N ALA A 147 2.80 -5.65 15.69
CA ALA A 147 2.43 -4.28 15.32
C ALA A 147 0.96 -3.98 15.64
N PHE A 148 0.06 -4.94 15.41
CA PHE A 148 -1.36 -4.82 15.76
C PHE A 148 -1.59 -4.73 17.26
N LEU A 149 -1.04 -5.67 18.03
CA LEU A 149 -1.23 -5.74 19.48
C LEU A 149 -0.59 -4.57 20.22
N SER A 150 0.57 -4.08 19.76
CA SER A 150 1.25 -2.90 20.31
C SER A 150 0.65 -1.58 19.83
N ASN A 151 -0.33 -1.61 18.92
CA ASN A 151 -0.91 -0.44 18.29
C ASN A 151 0.14 0.50 17.67
N LYS A 152 1.08 -0.10 16.91
CA LYS A 152 2.20 0.61 16.27
C LYS A 152 1.68 1.74 15.39
N LYS A 153 2.21 2.97 15.57
CA LYS A 153 1.75 4.19 14.88
C LYS A 153 2.75 4.77 13.88
N MET A 154 4.00 4.37 13.96
CA MET A 154 5.08 4.89 13.13
C MET A 154 6.16 3.82 12.91
N PRO A 155 7.03 3.99 11.92
CA PRO A 155 8.19 3.13 11.74
C PRO A 155 9.02 3.04 13.01
N SER A 156 9.47 1.84 13.36
CA SER A 156 10.37 1.63 14.49
C SER A 156 11.82 1.96 14.11
N THR A 157 12.67 2.09 15.11
CA THR A 157 14.13 2.20 14.94
C THR A 157 14.69 1.09 14.05
N ARG A 158 14.17 -0.15 14.20
CA ARG A 158 14.54 -1.32 13.37
C ARG A 158 14.10 -1.11 11.91
N ASP A 159 12.86 -0.72 11.67
CA ASP A 159 12.34 -0.55 10.30
C ASP A 159 13.19 0.45 9.53
N VAL A 160 13.53 1.58 10.16
CA VAL A 160 14.33 2.64 9.54
C VAL A 160 15.77 2.17 9.32
N PHE A 161 16.40 1.53 10.32
CA PHE A 161 17.74 1.01 10.16
C PHE A 161 17.83 -0.03 9.03
N ASP A 162 16.93 -1.02 9.03
CA ASP A 162 16.93 -2.11 8.06
C ASP A 162 16.62 -1.60 6.64
N HIS A 163 15.72 -0.62 6.50
CA HIS A 163 15.42 0.00 5.21
C HIS A 163 16.69 0.61 4.58
N TYR A 164 17.39 1.46 5.31
CA TYR A 164 18.53 2.18 4.76
C TYR A 164 19.81 1.32 4.66
N SER A 165 20.04 0.40 5.60
CA SER A 165 21.26 -0.40 5.64
C SER A 165 21.22 -1.64 4.76
N SER A 166 20.02 -2.20 4.53
CA SER A 166 19.80 -3.44 3.79
C SER A 166 19.03 -3.24 2.48
N GLY A 167 18.41 -2.07 2.30
CA GLY A 167 17.86 -1.66 1.00
C GLY A 167 19.01 -1.40 0.02
N ALA A 168 18.84 -1.80 -1.23
CA ALA A 168 19.85 -1.62 -2.25
C ALA A 168 19.25 -1.18 -3.58
N MET A 169 19.87 -0.19 -4.23
CA MET A 169 19.53 0.15 -5.60
C MET A 169 19.81 -1.04 -6.51
N ILE A 170 18.79 -1.51 -7.21
CA ILE A 170 18.90 -2.61 -8.16
C ILE A 170 18.24 -2.25 -9.49
N ASP A 171 18.65 -2.92 -10.54
CA ASP A 171 17.96 -2.93 -11.82
C ASP A 171 17.06 -4.17 -11.89
N GLY A 172 15.75 -4.00 -11.74
CA GLY A 172 14.77 -5.09 -11.75
C GLY A 172 14.80 -5.90 -13.05
N GLY A 173 15.07 -5.27 -14.19
CA GLY A 173 15.21 -5.96 -15.48
C GLY A 173 16.41 -6.90 -15.50
N ARG A 174 17.53 -6.53 -14.86
CA ARG A 174 18.69 -7.41 -14.71
C ARG A 174 18.42 -8.57 -13.76
N VAL A 175 17.64 -8.34 -12.70
CA VAL A 175 17.19 -9.42 -11.81
C VAL A 175 16.36 -10.44 -12.59
N TRP A 176 15.40 -9.98 -13.39
CA TRP A 176 14.56 -10.84 -14.22
C TRP A 176 15.39 -11.69 -15.21
N ASN A 177 16.45 -11.13 -15.73
CA ASN A 177 17.36 -11.84 -16.66
C ASN A 177 18.40 -12.71 -15.95
N GLY A 178 18.43 -12.75 -14.60
CA GLY A 178 19.37 -13.54 -13.82
C GLY A 178 20.84 -13.06 -13.94
N VAL A 179 21.06 -11.78 -14.27
CA VAL A 179 22.40 -11.20 -14.52
C VAL A 179 22.85 -10.20 -13.45
N LEU A 180 22.14 -10.12 -12.33
CA LEU A 180 22.52 -9.24 -11.22
C LEU A 180 23.72 -9.81 -10.45
N GLY A 181 24.84 -9.08 -10.43
CA GLY A 181 26.03 -9.41 -9.63
C GLY A 181 25.96 -8.79 -8.23
N SER A 182 26.63 -9.42 -7.25
CA SER A 182 26.66 -8.88 -5.87
C SER A 182 27.33 -7.50 -5.76
N GLU A 183 28.25 -7.19 -6.65
CA GLU A 183 28.93 -5.89 -6.75
C GLU A 183 28.02 -4.75 -7.24
N GLU A 184 26.83 -5.09 -7.74
CA GLU A 184 25.85 -4.12 -8.23
C GLU A 184 24.81 -3.74 -7.18
N LEU A 185 24.87 -4.39 -6.01
CA LEU A 185 24.00 -4.09 -4.88
C LEU A 185 24.55 -2.88 -4.11
N VAL A 186 24.16 -1.69 -4.55
CA VAL A 186 24.57 -0.43 -3.89
C VAL A 186 23.58 -0.12 -2.77
N PRO A 187 23.98 -0.11 -1.47
CA PRO A 187 23.10 0.20 -0.38
C PRO A 187 22.46 1.59 -0.52
N LEU A 188 21.23 1.77 -0.03
CA LEU A 188 20.53 3.07 -0.02
C LEU A 188 21.29 4.11 0.83
N ALA A 189 21.90 3.66 1.93
CA ALA A 189 22.75 4.48 2.75
C ALA A 189 23.90 3.67 3.37
N SER A 190 24.92 4.36 3.87
CA SER A 190 25.94 3.70 4.70
C SER A 190 25.34 3.24 6.03
N ASN A 191 25.91 2.18 6.64
CA ASN A 191 25.48 1.74 7.98
C ASN A 191 25.57 2.86 9.02
N LYS A 192 26.49 3.81 8.84
CA LYS A 192 26.64 4.96 9.73
C LYS A 192 25.46 5.94 9.59
N ASP A 193 25.03 6.20 8.36
CA ASP A 193 23.90 7.08 8.11
C ASP A 193 22.59 6.41 8.52
N ALA A 194 22.42 5.10 8.21
CA ALA A 194 21.28 4.30 8.66
C ALA A 194 21.15 4.33 10.21
N LEU A 195 22.28 4.19 10.93
CA LEU A 195 22.29 4.31 12.38
C LEU A 195 21.91 5.71 12.86
N LYS A 196 22.34 6.77 12.16
CA LYS A 196 21.93 8.15 12.47
C LYS A 196 20.42 8.30 12.34
N TYR A 197 19.80 7.85 11.24
CA TYR A 197 18.35 7.90 11.04
C TYR A 197 17.59 7.09 12.10
N ALA A 198 18.13 5.93 12.48
CA ALA A 198 17.59 5.13 13.58
C ALA A 198 17.60 5.87 14.92
N TYR A 199 18.65 6.64 15.22
CA TYR A 199 18.69 7.50 16.42
C TYR A 199 17.69 8.66 16.35
N GLU A 200 17.43 9.25 15.19
CA GLU A 200 16.41 10.29 15.02
C GLU A 200 15.01 9.76 15.39
N VAL A 201 14.67 8.53 14.96
CA VAL A 201 13.43 7.86 15.38
C VAL A 201 13.41 7.62 16.90
N HIS A 202 14.50 7.07 17.45
CA HIS A 202 14.57 6.67 18.85
C HIS A 202 14.48 7.87 19.82
N ASN A 203 15.22 8.96 19.52
CA ASN A 203 15.36 10.09 20.43
C ASN A 203 14.26 11.14 20.23
N ASP A 204 13.88 11.39 18.98
CA ASP A 204 13.09 12.56 18.59
C ASP A 204 11.72 12.18 18.01
N SER A 205 11.43 10.88 17.86
CA SER A 205 10.23 10.37 17.18
C SER A 205 10.08 10.95 15.76
N THR A 206 11.20 11.19 15.08
CA THR A 206 11.18 11.70 13.71
C THR A 206 10.60 10.64 12.78
N TYR A 207 9.61 11.01 11.98
CA TYR A 207 9.06 10.12 10.97
C TYR A 207 10.01 10.01 9.79
N HIS A 208 10.26 8.77 9.37
CA HIS A 208 10.94 8.44 8.13
C HIS A 208 9.99 7.62 7.25
N ASP A 209 9.83 8.04 6.00
CA ASP A 209 9.03 7.34 5.01
C ASP A 209 9.84 6.15 4.48
N VAL A 210 9.55 4.96 4.99
CA VAL A 210 10.30 3.74 4.73
C VAL A 210 9.36 2.55 4.51
N HIS A 211 9.79 1.55 3.76
CA HIS A 211 9.08 0.27 3.75
C HIS A 211 9.24 -0.42 5.10
N ILE A 212 8.14 -0.66 5.79
CA ILE A 212 8.05 -1.36 7.07
C ILE A 212 7.82 -2.85 6.81
N SER A 213 6.90 -3.15 5.89
CA SER A 213 6.52 -4.52 5.53
C SER A 213 7.07 -4.88 4.16
N ILE A 214 7.67 -6.07 4.07
CA ILE A 214 8.40 -6.54 2.89
C ILE A 214 7.74 -7.81 2.39
N PHE A 215 7.33 -7.84 1.12
CA PHE A 215 6.53 -8.92 0.58
C PHE A 215 7.12 -9.56 -0.67
N THR A 216 6.83 -10.82 -0.82
CA THR A 216 6.67 -11.51 -2.11
C THR A 216 5.21 -11.92 -2.22
N PRO A 217 4.69 -12.27 -3.40
CA PRO A 217 3.33 -12.80 -3.53
C PRO A 217 3.02 -13.90 -2.50
N LEU A 218 3.89 -14.90 -2.41
CA LEU A 218 3.69 -16.03 -1.49
C LEU A 218 3.66 -15.61 -0.01
N SER A 219 4.57 -14.72 0.43
CA SER A 219 4.59 -14.25 1.82
C SER A 219 3.39 -13.39 2.17
N PHE A 220 2.92 -12.56 1.23
CA PHE A 220 1.71 -11.77 1.40
C PHE A 220 0.47 -12.65 1.58
N PHE A 221 0.30 -13.67 0.71
CA PHE A 221 -0.80 -14.62 0.84
C PHE A 221 -0.79 -15.38 2.16
N SER A 222 0.38 -15.83 2.60
CA SER A 222 0.49 -16.50 3.90
C SER A 222 0.06 -15.61 5.07
N ILE A 223 0.26 -14.29 4.97
CA ILE A 223 -0.23 -13.33 5.95
C ILE A 223 -1.74 -13.17 5.84
N VAL A 224 -2.28 -13.00 4.63
CA VAL A 224 -3.72 -12.86 4.39
C VAL A 224 -4.49 -14.10 4.87
N GLU A 225 -4.02 -15.31 4.57
CA GLU A 225 -4.60 -16.56 5.08
C GLU A 225 -4.70 -16.55 6.60
N ARG A 226 -3.65 -16.15 7.30
CA ARG A 226 -3.64 -16.09 8.77
C ARG A 226 -4.56 -15.00 9.31
N ILE A 227 -4.70 -13.85 8.62
CA ILE A 227 -5.68 -12.81 8.96
C ILE A 227 -7.10 -13.39 8.89
N ILE A 228 -7.41 -14.18 7.84
CA ILE A 228 -8.70 -14.85 7.65
C ILE A 228 -8.93 -15.89 8.74
N GLU A 229 -7.97 -16.81 8.95
CA GLU A 229 -8.06 -17.88 9.95
C GLU A 229 -8.25 -17.34 11.38
N THR A 230 -7.59 -16.23 11.72
CA THR A 230 -7.70 -15.59 13.03
C THR A 230 -8.90 -14.65 13.15
N GLN A 231 -9.63 -14.45 12.06
CA GLN A 231 -10.79 -13.54 11.99
C GLN A 231 -10.49 -12.09 12.42
N LEU A 232 -9.24 -11.64 12.27
CA LEU A 232 -8.83 -10.28 12.59
C LEU A 232 -9.43 -9.26 11.62
N VAL A 233 -9.66 -9.69 10.37
CA VAL A 233 -10.46 -8.97 9.37
C VAL A 233 -11.31 -9.99 8.63
N MET A 234 -12.61 -9.69 8.50
CA MET A 234 -13.52 -10.52 7.70
C MET A 234 -13.39 -10.13 6.23
N LEU A 235 -12.71 -10.97 5.46
CA LEU A 235 -12.43 -10.72 4.05
C LEU A 235 -12.36 -12.02 3.23
N GLU A 236 -12.54 -11.88 1.92
CA GLU A 236 -12.36 -12.92 0.91
C GLU A 236 -11.33 -12.44 -0.13
N VAL A 237 -10.47 -13.33 -0.59
CA VAL A 237 -9.59 -13.05 -1.75
C VAL A 237 -10.40 -13.30 -3.02
N ILE A 238 -10.59 -12.28 -3.85
CA ILE A 238 -11.39 -12.37 -5.09
C ILE A 238 -10.57 -12.31 -6.36
N GLU A 239 -9.35 -11.76 -6.29
CA GLU A 239 -8.47 -11.60 -7.43
C GLU A 239 -7.01 -11.66 -7.00
N PHE A 240 -6.16 -12.16 -7.88
CA PHE A 240 -4.72 -12.16 -7.69
C PHE A 240 -4.01 -12.19 -9.05
N GLU A 241 -3.01 -11.34 -9.20
CA GLU A 241 -2.07 -11.39 -10.31
C GLU A 241 -0.64 -11.36 -9.79
N ASP A 242 0.14 -12.41 -10.10
CA ASP A 242 1.56 -12.49 -9.73
C ASP A 242 2.38 -11.44 -10.47
N THR A 243 3.57 -11.16 -9.97
CA THR A 243 4.51 -10.23 -10.59
C THR A 243 4.87 -10.69 -11.99
N SER A 244 4.46 -9.91 -12.98
CA SER A 244 4.69 -10.22 -14.39
C SER A 244 6.16 -9.97 -14.79
N ILE A 245 6.62 -10.59 -15.87
CA ILE A 245 7.99 -10.40 -16.39
C ILE A 245 8.27 -8.92 -16.62
N ASN A 246 9.41 -8.44 -16.11
CA ASN A 246 9.85 -7.05 -16.12
C ASN A 246 8.99 -6.08 -15.30
N ASP A 247 8.15 -6.59 -14.39
CA ASP A 247 7.47 -5.80 -13.39
C ASP A 247 8.14 -5.91 -12.02
N ILE A 248 7.71 -5.05 -11.09
CA ILE A 248 8.24 -4.95 -9.73
C ILE A 248 7.18 -5.15 -8.66
N GLU A 249 5.95 -5.50 -9.06
CA GLU A 249 4.78 -5.48 -8.18
C GLU A 249 3.78 -6.56 -8.57
N PHE A 250 2.96 -6.98 -7.63
CA PHE A 250 1.81 -7.86 -7.82
C PHE A 250 0.55 -7.19 -7.30
N PHE A 251 -0.63 -7.70 -7.61
CA PHE A 251 -1.83 -7.15 -7.04
C PHE A 251 -2.84 -8.17 -6.53
N VAL A 252 -3.68 -7.71 -5.59
CA VAL A 252 -4.64 -8.53 -4.87
C VAL A 252 -5.95 -7.79 -4.73
N GLY A 253 -7.05 -8.45 -5.05
CA GLY A 253 -8.40 -8.02 -4.75
C GLY A 253 -8.93 -8.72 -3.50
N LEU A 254 -9.37 -7.93 -2.52
CA LEU A 254 -9.98 -8.40 -1.27
C LEU A 254 -11.40 -7.88 -1.17
N LYS A 255 -12.37 -8.74 -0.86
CA LYS A 255 -13.80 -8.39 -0.79
C LYS A 255 -14.29 -8.42 0.65
N LYS A 256 -15.13 -7.45 1.02
CA LYS A 256 -15.92 -7.47 2.25
C LYS A 256 -17.10 -8.42 2.03
N PRO A 257 -17.29 -9.45 2.89
CA PRO A 257 -18.44 -10.33 2.77
C PRO A 257 -19.76 -9.55 2.76
N GLU A 258 -20.75 -10.05 2.05
CA GLU A 258 -22.12 -9.58 2.16
C GLU A 258 -22.67 -9.98 3.54
N ILE A 259 -23.46 -9.13 4.15
CA ILE A 259 -24.16 -9.49 5.40
C ILE A 259 -25.28 -10.44 4.99
N ASP A 260 -25.12 -11.71 5.32
CA ASP A 260 -26.18 -12.70 5.14
C ASP A 260 -27.26 -12.44 6.21
N ASN A 261 -28.35 -11.79 5.81
CA ASN A 261 -29.45 -11.47 6.73
C ASN A 261 -30.26 -12.73 7.13
N ASP A 262 -29.92 -13.91 6.58
CA ASP A 262 -30.64 -15.16 6.86
C ASP A 262 -30.15 -15.92 8.12
N LEU A 263 -29.13 -15.42 8.84
CA LEU A 263 -28.61 -16.04 10.07
C LEU A 263 -29.20 -15.51 11.37
N THR A 264 -30.28 -14.73 11.32
CA THR A 264 -31.06 -14.35 12.51
C THR A 264 -32.32 -15.20 12.61
N MET A 265 -32.17 -16.47 12.98
CA MET A 265 -33.23 -17.28 13.59
C MET A 265 -32.68 -18.03 14.80
#